data_9ecff6e8b121a0c3b26d6055b02f002d
#
_entry.id   9ecff6e8b121a0c3b26d6055b02f002d
#
_cell.length_a   1.000
_cell.length_b   1.000
_cell.length_c   1.000
_cell.angle_alpha   90.00
_cell.angle_beta   90.00
_cell.angle_gamma   90.00
#
_symmetry.space_group_name_H-M   'P 1'
#
loop_
_entity.id
_entity.type
_entity.pdbx_description
1 polymer ?
#
loop_
_entity_poly.entity_id
_entity_poly.type
_entity_poly.pdbx_seq_one_letter_code
_entity_poly.pdbx_strand_id
1 'polypeptide(L)'
;MISLTLPEAAQRLQQAHTHLLLPHRRADGDTVGSAAALCRGLRSLGKEAAVLENPQLTDKYRPYLQGLTCPSPLPGAMTVSVDVAGREMLCKGAGDLPVDFILDHHGTNPGFAPEGLIDP
;
A
#
# COMPACT_ATOMS: atom_id res chain seq x y z
N MET A 1 -14.04 -0.51 10.55
CA MET A 1 -13.08 -1.41 9.87
C MET A 1 -13.09 -2.79 10.50
N ILE A 2 -13.08 -3.83 9.68
CA ILE A 2 -12.87 -5.19 10.16
C ILE A 2 -11.37 -5.41 10.35
N SER A 3 -10.96 -5.73 11.57
CA SER A 3 -9.55 -6.01 11.90
C SER A 3 -9.25 -7.49 11.62
N LEU A 4 -8.21 -7.72 10.82
CA LEU A 4 -7.79 -9.06 10.43
C LEU A 4 -6.54 -9.48 11.18
N THR A 5 -6.39 -10.78 11.38
CA THR A 5 -5.11 -11.37 11.80
C THR A 5 -4.14 -11.40 10.61
N LEU A 6 -2.86 -11.63 10.87
CA LEU A 6 -1.87 -11.72 9.80
C LEU A 6 -2.20 -12.82 8.76
N PRO A 7 -2.57 -14.06 9.17
CA PRO A 7 -3.00 -15.07 8.20
C PRO A 7 -4.23 -14.67 7.39
N GLU A 8 -5.21 -14.04 8.02
CA GLU A 8 -6.42 -13.54 7.34
C GLU A 8 -6.08 -12.43 6.33
N ALA A 9 -5.19 -11.51 6.72
CA ALA A 9 -4.73 -10.45 5.84
C ALA A 9 -4.01 -11.02 4.61
N ALA A 10 -3.11 -11.97 4.82
CA ALA A 10 -2.40 -12.64 3.74
C ALA A 10 -3.36 -13.35 2.77
N GLN A 11 -4.36 -14.05 3.30
CA GLN A 11 -5.38 -14.71 2.50
C GLN A 11 -6.20 -13.72 1.68
N ARG A 12 -6.60 -12.61 2.30
CA ARG A 12 -7.40 -11.57 1.63
C ARG A 12 -6.63 -10.93 0.48
N LEU A 13 -5.34 -10.63 0.69
CA LEU A 13 -4.48 -10.08 -0.36
C LEU A 13 -4.30 -11.06 -1.52
N GLN A 14 -4.19 -12.35 -1.25
CA GLN A 14 -4.02 -13.36 -2.29
C GLN A 14 -5.29 -13.60 -3.12
N GLN A 15 -6.47 -13.25 -2.62
CA GLN A 15 -7.73 -13.41 -3.34
C GLN A 15 -7.86 -12.43 -4.51
N ALA A 16 -7.27 -11.24 -4.41
CA ALA A 16 -7.26 -10.27 -5.50
C ALA A 16 -6.15 -10.60 -6.49
N HIS A 17 -6.38 -10.30 -7.78
CA HIS A 17 -5.37 -10.51 -8.82
C HIS A 17 -4.47 -9.29 -9.02
N THR A 18 -5.02 -8.10 -8.89
CA THR A 18 -4.34 -6.83 -9.14
C THR A 18 -4.34 -5.97 -7.88
N HIS A 19 -3.19 -5.42 -7.53
CA HIS A 19 -3.02 -4.60 -6.33
C HIS A 19 -2.37 -3.26 -6.67
N LEU A 20 -2.96 -2.19 -6.16
CA LEU A 20 -2.37 -0.86 -6.19
C LEU A 20 -1.96 -0.49 -4.77
N LEU A 21 -0.66 -0.33 -4.54
CA LEU A 21 -0.12 0.01 -3.22
C LEU A 21 0.01 1.51 -3.10
N LEU A 22 -0.55 2.06 -2.03
CA LEU A 22 -0.60 3.50 -1.79
C LEU A 22 0.36 3.86 -0.66
N PRO A 23 1.49 4.52 -0.96
CA PRO A 23 2.46 4.91 0.05
C PRO A 23 2.08 6.22 0.73
N HIS A 24 2.79 6.51 1.84
CA HIS A 24 2.74 7.79 2.52
C HIS A 24 3.29 8.90 1.61
N ARG A 25 2.69 10.08 1.65
CA ARG A 25 3.16 11.25 0.86
C ARG A 25 4.59 11.66 1.18
N ARG A 26 5.01 11.49 2.44
CA ARG A 26 6.38 11.72 2.92
C ARG A 26 7.03 10.38 3.23
N ALA A 27 7.16 9.55 2.21
CA ALA A 27 7.66 8.20 2.35
C ALA A 27 9.08 8.18 2.93
N ASP A 28 9.24 7.46 4.03
CA ASP A 28 10.53 7.16 4.65
C ASP A 28 10.98 5.73 4.29
N GLY A 29 12.05 5.26 4.91
CA GLY A 29 12.56 3.92 4.65
C GLY A 29 11.59 2.81 4.97
N ASP A 30 10.76 2.99 6.01
CA ASP A 30 9.75 1.99 6.40
C ASP A 30 8.65 1.88 5.34
N THR A 31 8.06 3.00 4.93
CA THR A 31 7.04 3.01 3.86
C THR A 31 7.59 2.43 2.56
N VAL A 32 8.76 2.87 2.13
CA VAL A 32 9.36 2.43 0.86
C VAL A 32 9.72 0.96 0.91
N GLY A 33 10.37 0.51 1.98
CA GLY A 33 10.77 -0.88 2.15
C GLY A 33 9.56 -1.82 2.22
N SER A 34 8.54 -1.44 2.98
CA SER A 34 7.32 -2.23 3.12
C SER A 34 6.56 -2.33 1.79
N ALA A 35 6.38 -1.22 1.09
CA ALA A 35 5.70 -1.21 -0.20
C ALA A 35 6.47 -2.02 -1.24
N ALA A 36 7.79 -1.87 -1.31
CA ALA A 36 8.63 -2.64 -2.23
C ALA A 36 8.55 -4.14 -1.94
N ALA A 37 8.65 -4.54 -0.68
CA ALA A 37 8.59 -5.94 -0.28
C ALA A 37 7.24 -6.57 -0.62
N LEU A 38 6.15 -5.88 -0.31
CA LEU A 38 4.81 -6.37 -0.62
C LEU A 38 4.60 -6.48 -2.14
N CYS A 39 5.01 -5.48 -2.90
CA CYS A 39 4.91 -5.48 -4.36
C CYS A 39 5.66 -6.67 -4.96
N ARG A 40 6.91 -6.88 -4.54
CA ARG A 40 7.72 -8.02 -5.01
C ARG A 40 7.12 -9.34 -4.61
N GLY A 41 6.62 -9.47 -3.37
CA GLY A 41 5.97 -10.67 -2.88
C GLY A 41 4.73 -11.04 -3.68
N LEU A 42 3.86 -10.07 -3.94
CA LEU A 42 2.65 -10.29 -4.74
C LEU A 42 3.00 -10.70 -6.19
N ARG A 43 3.97 -10.03 -6.80
CA ARG A 43 4.44 -10.38 -8.15
C ARG A 43 5.02 -11.81 -8.20
N SER A 44 5.72 -12.22 -7.16
CA SER A 44 6.27 -13.58 -7.08
C SER A 44 5.19 -14.65 -7.00
N LEU A 45 3.98 -14.29 -6.58
CA LEU A 45 2.80 -15.16 -6.56
C LEU A 45 1.99 -15.09 -7.86
N GLY A 46 2.51 -14.43 -8.89
CA GLY A 46 1.82 -14.27 -10.17
C GLY A 46 0.75 -13.19 -10.20
N LYS A 47 0.73 -12.30 -9.18
CA LYS A 47 -0.20 -11.18 -9.14
C LYS A 47 0.33 -9.99 -9.93
N GLU A 48 -0.57 -9.12 -10.38
CA GLU A 48 -0.22 -7.79 -10.86
C GLU A 48 -0.20 -6.84 -9.66
N ALA A 49 0.93 -6.21 -9.44
CA ALA A 49 1.07 -5.25 -8.33
C ALA A 49 1.99 -4.11 -8.73
N ALA A 50 1.64 -2.91 -8.30
CA ALA A 50 2.49 -1.73 -8.46
C ALA A 50 2.25 -0.76 -7.32
N VAL A 51 3.28 0.04 -7.05
CA VAL A 51 3.21 1.15 -6.10
C VAL A 51 2.86 2.41 -6.88
N LEU A 52 1.83 3.14 -6.45
CA LEU A 52 1.46 4.39 -7.10
C LEU A 52 2.60 5.40 -6.96
N GLU A 53 2.98 6.04 -8.07
CA GLU A 53 4.03 7.05 -8.07
C GLU A 53 3.74 8.15 -7.06
N ASN A 54 4.76 8.50 -6.28
CA ASN A 54 4.73 9.57 -5.32
C ASN A 54 5.63 10.71 -5.81
N PRO A 55 5.08 11.84 -6.27
CA PRO A 55 5.90 12.96 -6.77
C PRO A 55 6.76 13.61 -5.68
N GLN A 56 6.47 13.36 -4.40
CA GLN A 56 7.24 13.87 -3.27
C GLN A 56 8.32 12.90 -2.78
N LEU A 57 8.49 11.75 -3.46
CA LEU A 57 9.52 10.78 -3.10
C LEU A 57 10.91 11.39 -3.29
N THR A 58 11.74 11.29 -2.26
CA THR A 58 13.12 11.81 -2.33
C THR A 58 14.04 10.88 -3.13
N ASP A 59 15.08 11.44 -3.73
CA ASP A 59 16.03 10.70 -4.55
C ASP A 59 16.73 9.56 -3.78
N LYS A 60 16.88 9.72 -2.46
CA LYS A 60 17.46 8.70 -1.59
C LYS A 60 16.72 7.36 -1.70
N TYR A 61 15.39 7.38 -1.86
CA TYR A 61 14.56 6.18 -1.85
C TYR A 61 14.12 5.70 -3.23
N ARG A 62 14.29 6.51 -4.29
CA ARG A 62 13.89 6.13 -5.66
C ARG A 62 14.43 4.79 -6.12
N PRO A 63 15.71 4.44 -5.88
CA PRO A 63 16.25 3.17 -6.35
C PRO A 63 15.50 1.94 -5.83
N TYR A 64 14.94 2.01 -4.62
CA TYR A 64 14.23 0.88 -4.00
C TYR A 64 12.87 0.59 -4.64
N LEU A 65 12.31 1.55 -5.33
CA LEU A 65 11.02 1.41 -6.03
C LEU A 65 11.17 1.29 -7.55
N GLN A 66 12.39 1.23 -8.06
CA GLN A 66 12.64 1.13 -9.50
C GLN A 66 12.00 -0.13 -10.08
N GLY A 67 11.20 0.05 -11.13
CA GLY A 67 10.48 -1.05 -11.79
C GLY A 67 9.22 -1.49 -11.05
N LEU A 68 8.89 -0.88 -9.89
CA LEU A 68 7.74 -1.28 -9.07
C LEU A 68 6.59 -0.27 -9.11
N THR A 69 6.78 0.88 -9.76
CA THR A 69 5.78 1.97 -9.73
C THR A 69 4.89 1.99 -10.97
N CYS A 70 3.73 2.62 -10.81
CA CYS A 70 2.86 2.97 -11.92
C CYS A 70 2.48 4.45 -11.84
N PRO A 71 2.34 5.14 -13.00
CA PRO A 71 2.07 6.59 -13.02
C PRO A 71 0.63 6.95 -12.69
N SER A 72 -0.29 6.01 -12.81
CA SER A 72 -1.71 6.20 -12.58
C SER A 72 -2.34 4.94 -11.99
N PRO A 73 -3.52 5.04 -11.35
CA PRO A 73 -4.18 3.88 -10.76
C PRO A 73 -4.44 2.76 -11.77
N LEU A 74 -4.23 1.53 -11.32
CA LEU A 74 -4.50 0.33 -12.11
C LEU A 74 -6.00 0.02 -12.06
N PRO A 75 -6.68 -0.13 -13.23
CA PRO A 75 -8.11 -0.46 -13.25
C PRO A 75 -8.43 -1.78 -12.56
N GLY A 76 -9.47 -1.79 -11.73
CA GLY A 76 -9.94 -3.00 -11.05
C GLY A 76 -9.03 -3.49 -9.93
N ALA A 77 -8.02 -2.74 -9.54
CA ALA A 77 -7.07 -3.14 -8.50
C ALA A 77 -7.68 -3.02 -7.11
N MET A 78 -7.29 -3.94 -6.21
CA MET A 78 -7.44 -3.74 -4.78
C MET A 78 -6.47 -2.65 -4.34
N THR A 79 -6.97 -1.59 -3.74
CA THR A 79 -6.14 -0.51 -3.23
C THR A 79 -5.72 -0.79 -1.80
N VAL A 80 -4.42 -0.82 -1.57
CA VAL A 80 -3.82 -1.17 -0.27
C VAL A 80 -2.97 -0.02 0.22
N SER A 81 -3.34 0.57 1.35
CA SER A 81 -2.49 1.56 2.01
C SER A 81 -1.41 0.85 2.83
N VAL A 82 -0.17 1.29 2.72
CA VAL A 82 0.99 0.65 3.35
C VAL A 82 1.73 1.65 4.22
N ASP A 83 1.77 1.43 5.52
CA ASP A 83 2.47 2.27 6.49
C ASP A 83 1.96 3.72 6.51
N VAL A 84 0.64 3.89 6.44
CA VAL A 84 -0.01 5.20 6.43
C VAL A 84 -1.05 5.26 7.54
N ALA A 85 -0.85 6.17 8.48
CA ALA A 85 -1.69 6.27 9.69
C ALA A 85 -3.05 6.93 9.48
N GLY A 86 -3.26 7.60 8.36
CA GLY A 86 -4.52 8.28 8.05
C GLY A 86 -4.63 8.59 6.56
N ARG A 87 -5.85 8.69 6.07
CA ARG A 87 -6.12 8.91 4.65
C ARG A 87 -5.46 10.18 4.10
N GLU A 88 -5.43 11.23 4.90
CA GLU A 88 -4.84 12.53 4.52
C GLU A 88 -3.33 12.46 4.31
N MET A 89 -2.69 11.39 4.73
CA MET A 89 -1.24 11.19 4.59
C MET A 89 -0.87 10.37 3.36
N LEU A 90 -1.85 9.91 2.58
CA LEU A 90 -1.59 9.18 1.34
C LEU A 90 -0.86 10.05 0.33
N CYS A 91 -0.09 9.43 -0.57
CA CYS A 91 0.59 10.14 -1.64
C CYS A 91 -0.41 10.93 -2.49
N LYS A 92 0.05 12.04 -3.06
CA LYS A 92 -0.81 13.01 -3.74
C LYS A 92 -1.61 12.41 -4.89
N GLY A 93 -1.04 11.46 -5.62
CA GLY A 93 -1.71 10.79 -6.73
C GLY A 93 -2.88 9.89 -6.32
N ALA A 94 -3.00 9.55 -5.02
CA ALA A 94 -4.12 8.77 -4.52
C ALA A 94 -5.45 9.54 -4.58
N GLY A 95 -5.41 10.88 -4.39
CA GLY A 95 -6.62 11.71 -4.46
C GLY A 95 -7.77 11.18 -3.64
N ASP A 96 -8.92 11.00 -4.30
CA ASP A 96 -10.14 10.45 -3.69
C ASP A 96 -10.32 8.96 -3.93
N LEU A 97 -9.27 8.24 -4.32
CA LEU A 97 -9.35 6.80 -4.51
C LEU A 97 -9.88 6.11 -3.26
N PRO A 98 -10.87 5.20 -3.39
CA PRO A 98 -11.27 4.36 -2.27
C PRO A 98 -10.08 3.50 -1.84
N VAL A 99 -9.88 3.35 -0.54
CA VAL A 99 -8.89 2.41 0.02
C VAL A 99 -9.63 1.17 0.47
N ASP A 100 -9.26 0.03 -0.10
CA ASP A 100 -9.93 -1.24 0.19
C ASP A 100 -9.34 -1.95 1.40
N PHE A 101 -8.05 -1.73 1.66
CA PHE A 101 -7.30 -2.51 2.65
C PHE A 101 -6.18 -1.67 3.28
N ILE A 102 -5.97 -1.85 4.58
CA ILE A 102 -4.90 -1.18 5.33
C ILE A 102 -3.90 -2.22 5.83
N LEU A 103 -2.60 -1.96 5.60
CA LEU A 103 -1.49 -2.61 6.30
C LEU A 103 -0.69 -1.55 7.02
N ASP A 104 -0.74 -1.55 8.35
CA ASP A 104 -0.13 -0.49 9.15
C ASP A 104 0.27 -1.00 10.54
N HIS A 105 1.12 -0.22 11.21
CA HIS A 105 1.53 -0.47 12.58
C HIS A 105 1.34 0.76 13.50
N HIS A 106 0.74 1.83 13.00
CA HIS A 106 0.48 3.02 13.82
C HIS A 106 -0.77 2.83 14.67
N GLY A 107 -0.60 2.88 16.01
CA GLY A 107 -1.71 2.76 16.94
C GLY A 107 -2.76 3.88 16.82
N THR A 108 -2.40 4.99 16.17
CA THR A 108 -3.29 6.13 15.91
C THR A 108 -4.16 5.99 14.67
N ASN A 109 -3.97 4.93 13.89
CA ASN A 109 -4.76 4.72 12.67
C ASN A 109 -6.24 4.53 13.01
N PRO A 110 -7.16 5.37 12.47
CA PRO A 110 -8.59 5.29 12.77
C PRO A 110 -9.31 4.15 12.03
N GLY A 111 -8.64 3.45 11.11
CA GLY A 111 -9.27 2.42 10.31
C GLY A 111 -10.10 3.00 9.15
N PHE A 112 -9.45 3.67 8.21
CA PHE A 112 -10.10 4.39 7.11
C PHE A 112 -10.44 3.51 5.88
N ALA A 113 -10.40 2.20 6.02
CA ALA A 113 -10.79 1.24 4.99
C ALA A 113 -11.78 0.21 5.57
N PRO A 114 -12.49 -0.55 4.71
CA PRO A 114 -13.42 -1.58 5.18
C PRO A 114 -12.76 -2.67 6.02
N GLU A 115 -11.52 -3.02 5.71
CA GLU A 115 -10.76 -4.05 6.44
C GLU A 115 -9.27 -3.79 6.39
N GLY A 116 -8.52 -4.46 7.25
CA GLY A 116 -7.08 -4.34 7.28
C GLY A 116 -6.44 -4.98 8.51
N LEU A 117 -5.12 -4.88 8.54
CA LEU A 117 -4.29 -5.28 9.68
C LEU A 117 -3.55 -4.03 10.18
N ILE A 118 -3.84 -3.66 11.41
CA ILE A 118 -3.09 -2.63 12.14
C ILE A 118 -2.50 -3.31 13.36
N ASP A 119 -1.18 -3.50 13.36
CA ASP A 119 -0.44 -4.20 14.41
C ASP A 119 0.60 -3.25 15.01
N PRO A 120 0.22 -2.49 16.06
CA PRO A 120 1.07 -1.47 16.68
C PRO A 120 2.36 -2.02 17.29
#